data_d10d94c0e9a4cd47910a5bf300d5a88c
#
_entry.id   d10d94c0e9a4cd47910a5bf300d5a88c
#
_cell.length_a   1.000
_cell.length_b   1.000
_cell.length_c   1.000
_cell.angle_alpha   90.00
_cell.angle_beta   90.00
_cell.angle_gamma   90.00
#
_symmetry.space_group_name_H-M   'P 1'
#
loop_
_entity.id
_entity.type
_entity.pdbx_description
1 polymer ?
#
loop_
_entity_poly.entity_id
_entity_poly.type
_entity_poly.pdbx_seq_one_letter_code
_entity_poly.pdbx_strand_id
1 'polypeptide(L)'
;MWGRVRRRYAAGPGRHPASAATLEEPGFTWPLRLTGQTPAGTEVTLRPLTLADGPAFQSVRRANAAWLEPWDATSPDPDAPSRTFAELVEQYDADARAGRALPFAVEVEGRFVGQLSVSSIVLGSFRSCSVGYWVSRSVAGRLVIPTSLAVTADHLFGTLGLHRIEVNIRPENTASLAVMRKLGFREEGLRPHYLHIAGAWRDHLSFALTVEDLGGETFTNRLRRLAGAGAETRAAQSSQQSLPRHTERGPASGGGAHLPF
;
A
#
# COMPACT_ATOMS: atom_id res chain seq x y z
N MET A 1 -43.02 6.08 -20.29
CA MET A 1 -42.99 5.97 -21.76
C MET A 1 -41.52 5.87 -22.19
N TRP A 2 -40.98 4.65 -22.34
CA TRP A 2 -39.56 4.40 -22.66
C TRP A 2 -39.50 3.93 -24.09
N GLY A 3 -38.96 4.75 -25.00
CA GLY A 3 -38.80 4.45 -26.41
C GLY A 3 -37.65 3.44 -26.63
N ARG A 4 -37.97 2.31 -27.26
CA ARG A 4 -37.01 1.30 -27.69
C ARG A 4 -36.19 1.82 -28.86
N VAL A 5 -34.86 2.02 -28.67
CA VAL A 5 -33.92 2.17 -29.78
C VAL A 5 -33.40 0.77 -30.13
N ARG A 6 -33.94 0.19 -31.20
CA ARG A 6 -33.39 -1.01 -31.85
C ARG A 6 -32.32 -0.56 -32.83
N ARG A 7 -31.02 -0.78 -32.52
CA ARG A 7 -29.97 -0.80 -33.54
C ARG A 7 -29.83 -2.22 -34.08
N ARG A 8 -30.10 -2.37 -35.39
CA ARG A 8 -29.84 -3.59 -36.13
C ARG A 8 -28.32 -3.70 -36.37
N TYR A 9 -27.69 -4.72 -35.80
CA TYR A 9 -26.37 -5.14 -36.24
C TYR A 9 -26.54 -6.10 -37.42
N ALA A 10 -26.08 -5.70 -38.59
CA ALA A 10 -25.96 -6.58 -39.75
C ALA A 10 -24.76 -7.52 -39.53
N ALA A 11 -25.01 -8.83 -39.49
CA ALA A 11 -23.97 -9.84 -39.46
C ALA A 11 -23.37 -9.99 -40.86
N GLY A 12 -22.09 -9.62 -41.01
CA GLY A 12 -21.28 -9.98 -42.17
C GLY A 12 -20.49 -11.28 -41.89
N PRO A 13 -20.33 -12.21 -42.84
CA PRO A 13 -19.56 -13.42 -42.65
C PRO A 13 -18.06 -13.12 -42.85
N GLY A 14 -17.31 -13.03 -41.81
CA GLY A 14 -15.85 -12.97 -41.80
C GLY A 14 -15.31 -13.86 -40.70
N ARG A 15 -14.94 -15.09 -41.04
CA ARG A 15 -14.13 -15.96 -40.19
C ARG A 15 -12.75 -15.30 -40.06
N HIS A 16 -12.48 -14.62 -38.99
CA HIS A 16 -11.12 -14.35 -38.57
C HIS A 16 -10.60 -15.59 -37.83
N PRO A 17 -9.45 -16.16 -38.22
CA PRO A 17 -8.76 -17.13 -37.41
C PRO A 17 -8.37 -16.38 -36.14
N ALA A 18 -8.81 -16.88 -34.98
CA ALA A 18 -8.31 -16.44 -33.67
C ALA A 18 -6.83 -16.88 -33.63
N SER A 19 -5.96 -16.02 -34.13
CA SER A 19 -4.56 -16.02 -33.70
C SER A 19 -4.58 -15.62 -32.25
N ALA A 20 -4.28 -16.57 -31.36
CA ALA A 20 -3.86 -16.30 -30.02
C ALA A 20 -2.49 -15.59 -30.11
N ALA A 21 -2.49 -14.34 -30.58
CA ALA A 21 -1.39 -13.44 -30.36
C ALA A 21 -1.37 -13.22 -28.85
N THR A 22 -0.44 -13.86 -28.17
CA THR A 22 0.08 -13.41 -26.89
C THR A 22 0.45 -11.96 -27.13
N LEU A 23 -0.39 -11.04 -26.65
CA LEU A 23 -0.04 -9.64 -26.57
C LEU A 23 1.10 -9.59 -25.57
N GLU A 24 2.34 -9.63 -26.06
CA GLU A 24 3.48 -9.14 -25.29
C GLU A 24 3.26 -7.65 -25.13
N GLU A 25 2.51 -7.29 -24.06
CA GLU A 25 2.37 -5.90 -23.66
C GLU A 25 3.76 -5.38 -23.32
N PRO A 26 4.21 -4.27 -23.94
CA PRO A 26 5.54 -3.72 -23.67
C PRO A 26 5.66 -3.37 -22.19
N GLY A 27 6.60 -3.98 -21.48
CA GLY A 27 6.97 -3.62 -20.12
C GLY A 27 6.66 -4.64 -19.03
N PHE A 28 5.88 -5.70 -19.28
CA PHE A 28 5.64 -6.73 -18.26
C PHE A 28 6.77 -7.76 -18.29
N THR A 29 7.61 -7.74 -17.26
CA THR A 29 8.71 -8.71 -17.07
C THR A 29 8.61 -9.39 -15.72
N TRP A 30 8.82 -10.72 -15.71
CA TRP A 30 8.93 -11.50 -14.48
C TRP A 30 10.01 -12.57 -14.64
N PRO A 31 10.92 -12.79 -13.68
CA PRO A 31 10.97 -12.21 -12.33
C PRO A 31 11.40 -10.72 -12.33
N LEU A 32 10.78 -9.93 -11.44
CA LEU A 32 11.03 -8.51 -11.28
C LEU A 32 11.62 -8.21 -9.90
N ARG A 33 12.63 -7.34 -9.84
CA ARG A 33 13.21 -6.80 -8.61
C ARG A 33 13.13 -5.29 -8.63
N LEU A 34 12.55 -4.70 -7.60
CA LEU A 34 12.49 -3.25 -7.38
C LEU A 34 13.24 -2.91 -6.10
N THR A 35 13.97 -1.82 -6.10
CA THR A 35 14.70 -1.34 -4.93
C THR A 35 14.40 0.13 -4.68
N GLY A 36 14.41 0.52 -3.40
CA GLY A 36 14.28 1.89 -2.99
C GLY A 36 14.92 2.10 -1.63
N GLN A 37 15.06 3.36 -1.25
CA GLN A 37 15.55 3.73 0.08
C GLN A 37 14.49 4.52 0.82
N THR A 38 14.28 4.19 2.09
CA THR A 38 13.48 5.05 2.96
C THR A 38 14.16 6.42 3.10
N PRO A 39 13.44 7.45 3.49
CA PRO A 39 14.06 8.77 3.77
C PRO A 39 15.18 8.73 4.83
N ALA A 40 15.22 7.69 5.66
CA ALA A 40 16.30 7.45 6.62
C ALA A 40 17.47 6.65 6.03
N GLY A 41 17.47 6.36 4.72
CA GLY A 41 18.55 5.63 4.04
C GLY A 41 18.47 4.10 4.14
N THR A 42 17.43 3.54 4.78
CA THR A 42 17.26 2.08 4.86
C THR A 42 16.87 1.51 3.50
N GLU A 43 17.61 0.52 3.01
CA GLU A 43 17.29 -0.15 1.76
C GLU A 43 16.06 -1.05 1.92
N VAL A 44 15.16 -0.96 0.95
CA VAL A 44 13.97 -1.79 0.80
C VAL A 44 14.00 -2.44 -0.57
N THR A 45 13.87 -3.76 -0.60
CA THR A 45 13.82 -4.53 -1.84
C THR A 45 12.49 -5.27 -1.96
N LEU A 46 11.93 -5.24 -3.15
CA LEU A 46 10.80 -6.05 -3.58
C LEU A 46 11.31 -7.06 -4.61
N ARG A 47 11.06 -8.35 -4.38
CA ARG A 47 11.44 -9.42 -5.28
C ARG A 47 10.43 -10.55 -5.28
N PRO A 48 10.48 -11.48 -6.23
CA PRO A 48 9.66 -12.69 -6.15
C PRO A 48 9.85 -13.44 -4.83
N LEU A 49 8.75 -13.99 -4.32
CA LEU A 49 8.80 -14.95 -3.22
C LEU A 49 9.33 -16.28 -3.79
N THR A 50 10.22 -16.95 -3.08
CA THR A 50 10.83 -18.21 -3.49
C THR A 50 10.65 -19.29 -2.43
N LEU A 51 10.86 -20.55 -2.79
CA LEU A 51 10.80 -21.68 -1.83
C LEU A 51 11.80 -21.53 -0.70
N ALA A 52 12.95 -20.90 -0.95
CA ALA A 52 13.97 -20.64 0.07
C ALA A 52 13.49 -19.68 1.18
N ASP A 53 12.45 -18.88 0.92
CA ASP A 53 11.87 -17.96 1.90
C ASP A 53 10.99 -18.67 2.95
N GLY A 54 10.62 -19.93 2.73
CA GLY A 54 9.69 -20.67 3.58
C GLY A 54 9.98 -20.57 5.09
N PRO A 55 11.20 -20.85 5.56
CA PRO A 55 11.54 -20.72 6.98
C PRO A 55 11.38 -19.30 7.51
N ALA A 56 11.85 -18.28 6.78
CA ALA A 56 11.74 -16.88 7.15
C ALA A 56 10.29 -16.41 7.15
N PHE A 57 9.52 -16.75 6.11
CA PHE A 57 8.09 -16.46 6.00
C PHE A 57 7.33 -16.99 7.21
N GLN A 58 7.48 -18.30 7.52
CA GLN A 58 6.79 -18.91 8.66
C GLN A 58 7.22 -18.31 10.00
N SER A 59 8.49 -18.00 10.16
CA SER A 59 9.01 -17.37 11.38
C SER A 59 8.41 -15.98 11.59
N VAL A 60 8.44 -15.12 10.55
CA VAL A 60 7.88 -13.78 10.61
C VAL A 60 6.38 -13.83 10.83
N ARG A 61 5.63 -14.71 10.13
CA ARG A 61 4.18 -14.87 10.33
C ARG A 61 3.84 -15.28 11.76
N ARG A 62 4.51 -16.27 12.33
CA ARG A 62 4.30 -16.72 13.72
C ARG A 62 4.62 -15.62 14.74
N ALA A 63 5.76 -14.94 14.57
CA ALA A 63 6.16 -13.86 15.48
C ALA A 63 5.21 -12.66 15.46
N ASN A 64 4.42 -12.52 14.40
CA ASN A 64 3.49 -11.40 14.19
C ASN A 64 2.01 -11.84 14.13
N ALA A 65 1.66 -13.04 14.59
CA ALA A 65 0.31 -13.58 14.45
C ALA A 65 -0.77 -12.60 14.99
N ALA A 66 -0.67 -12.16 16.22
CA ALA A 66 -1.61 -11.21 16.83
C ALA A 66 -1.66 -9.83 16.13
N TRP A 67 -0.57 -9.44 15.43
CA TRP A 67 -0.48 -8.20 14.67
C TRP A 67 -1.16 -8.32 13.30
N LEU A 68 -1.11 -9.49 12.66
CA LEU A 68 -1.54 -9.73 11.29
C LEU A 68 -2.93 -10.37 11.19
N GLU A 69 -3.27 -11.29 12.10
CA GLU A 69 -4.51 -12.05 12.07
C GLU A 69 -5.78 -11.19 11.88
N PRO A 70 -5.95 -10.03 12.53
CA PRO A 70 -7.12 -9.19 12.31
C PRO A 70 -7.32 -8.70 10.87
N TRP A 71 -6.27 -8.76 10.05
CA TRP A 71 -6.23 -8.24 8.69
C TRP A 71 -6.09 -9.32 7.62
N ASP A 72 -5.96 -10.58 8.02
CA ASP A 72 -5.75 -11.69 7.09
C ASP A 72 -7.02 -12.02 6.32
N ALA A 73 -6.88 -12.07 4.99
CA ALA A 73 -7.93 -12.59 4.13
C ALA A 73 -8.12 -14.08 4.40
N THR A 74 -9.37 -14.48 4.54
CA THR A 74 -9.77 -15.87 4.79
C THR A 74 -10.78 -16.33 3.75
N SER A 75 -10.87 -17.64 3.52
CA SER A 75 -11.93 -18.21 2.67
C SER A 75 -13.27 -18.16 3.39
N PRO A 76 -14.36 -17.76 2.71
CA PRO A 76 -15.72 -17.98 3.23
C PRO A 76 -16.18 -19.44 3.15
N ASP A 77 -15.48 -20.26 2.37
CA ASP A 77 -15.72 -21.69 2.25
C ASP A 77 -14.93 -22.43 3.36
N PRO A 78 -15.60 -23.07 4.35
CA PRO A 78 -14.93 -23.75 5.44
C PRO A 78 -14.14 -24.99 4.96
N ASP A 79 -14.54 -25.58 3.83
CA ASP A 79 -13.90 -26.76 3.25
C ASP A 79 -12.79 -26.40 2.25
N ALA A 80 -12.50 -25.11 2.07
CA ALA A 80 -11.42 -24.67 1.18
C ALA A 80 -10.06 -25.25 1.64
N PRO A 81 -9.33 -25.94 0.77
CA PRO A 81 -8.07 -26.57 1.14
C PRO A 81 -7.05 -25.50 1.55
N SER A 82 -6.35 -25.75 2.66
CA SER A 82 -5.19 -24.94 3.04
C SER A 82 -4.07 -25.15 2.05
N ARG A 83 -3.56 -24.07 1.49
CA ARG A 83 -2.39 -24.12 0.59
C ARG A 83 -1.11 -24.28 1.39
N THR A 84 -0.25 -25.15 0.92
CA THR A 84 1.15 -25.20 1.38
C THR A 84 1.92 -23.96 0.91
N PHE A 85 3.05 -23.68 1.55
CA PHE A 85 3.91 -22.58 1.12
C PHE A 85 4.44 -22.81 -0.31
N ALA A 86 4.70 -24.05 -0.71
CA ALA A 86 5.15 -24.39 -2.06
C ALA A 86 4.07 -24.07 -3.11
N GLU A 87 2.83 -24.48 -2.88
CA GLU A 87 1.70 -24.17 -3.77
C GLU A 87 1.45 -22.65 -3.85
N LEU A 88 1.64 -21.93 -2.75
CA LEU A 88 1.55 -20.47 -2.75
C LEU A 88 2.60 -19.82 -3.67
N VAL A 89 3.86 -20.27 -3.56
CA VAL A 89 4.96 -19.74 -4.41
C VAL A 89 4.71 -20.07 -5.88
N GLU A 90 4.29 -21.30 -6.18
CA GLU A 90 3.98 -21.73 -7.54
C GLU A 90 2.83 -20.91 -8.15
N GLN A 91 1.75 -20.72 -7.39
CA GLN A 91 0.61 -19.90 -7.82
C GLN A 91 1.03 -18.45 -8.07
N TYR A 92 1.85 -17.88 -7.21
CA TYR A 92 2.36 -16.52 -7.33
C TYR A 92 3.21 -16.35 -8.59
N ASP A 93 4.12 -17.29 -8.88
CA ASP A 93 4.94 -17.25 -10.08
C ASP A 93 4.08 -17.41 -11.36
N ALA A 94 3.12 -18.32 -11.35
CA ALA A 94 2.19 -18.51 -12.46
C ALA A 94 1.32 -17.27 -12.73
N ASP A 95 0.79 -16.62 -11.69
CA ASP A 95 -0.01 -15.40 -11.83
C ASP A 95 0.83 -14.24 -12.36
N ALA A 96 2.08 -14.13 -11.89
CA ALA A 96 2.98 -13.09 -12.34
C ALA A 96 3.41 -13.29 -13.79
N ARG A 97 3.78 -14.51 -14.20
CA ARG A 97 4.11 -14.81 -15.61
C ARG A 97 2.94 -14.58 -16.55
N ALA A 98 1.73 -14.76 -16.08
CA ALA A 98 0.51 -14.50 -16.85
C ALA A 98 0.07 -13.01 -16.81
N GLY A 99 0.82 -12.11 -16.20
CA GLY A 99 0.49 -10.69 -16.14
C GLY A 99 -0.71 -10.35 -15.25
N ARG A 100 -1.16 -11.28 -14.39
CA ARG A 100 -2.34 -11.08 -13.54
C ARG A 100 -2.02 -10.44 -12.21
N ALA A 101 -0.78 -10.61 -11.72
CA ALA A 101 -0.34 -10.12 -10.42
C ALA A 101 1.16 -9.86 -10.38
N LEU A 102 1.62 -9.07 -9.39
CA LEU A 102 3.02 -8.93 -9.01
C LEU A 102 3.14 -9.17 -7.50
N PRO A 103 3.34 -10.42 -7.06
CA PRO A 103 3.44 -10.79 -5.66
C PRO A 103 4.89 -10.70 -5.18
N PHE A 104 5.20 -9.66 -4.43
CA PHE A 104 6.55 -9.42 -3.92
C PHE A 104 6.73 -9.87 -2.47
N ALA A 105 7.86 -10.50 -2.18
CA ALA A 105 8.49 -10.47 -0.86
C ALA A 105 9.06 -9.08 -0.61
N VAL A 106 8.87 -8.54 0.59
CA VAL A 106 9.48 -7.28 1.04
C VAL A 106 10.68 -7.62 1.92
N GLU A 107 11.84 -7.08 1.54
CA GLU A 107 13.08 -7.20 2.30
C GLU A 107 13.54 -5.83 2.81
N VAL A 108 14.11 -5.83 3.99
CA VAL A 108 14.85 -4.71 4.56
C VAL A 108 16.26 -5.21 4.89
N GLU A 109 17.27 -4.61 4.28
CA GLU A 109 18.67 -4.99 4.48
C GLU A 109 18.89 -6.50 4.28
N GLY A 110 18.29 -7.08 3.23
CA GLY A 110 18.40 -8.49 2.88
C GLY A 110 17.59 -9.46 3.76
N ARG A 111 16.76 -8.97 4.68
CA ARG A 111 15.91 -9.79 5.55
C ARG A 111 14.46 -9.72 5.12
N PHE A 112 13.82 -10.86 4.96
CA PHE A 112 12.37 -10.94 4.70
C PHE A 112 11.59 -10.34 5.86
N VAL A 113 10.72 -9.37 5.59
CA VAL A 113 9.93 -8.67 6.61
C VAL A 113 8.44 -8.60 6.30
N GLY A 114 7.99 -9.01 5.11
CA GLY A 114 6.60 -8.90 4.72
C GLY A 114 6.35 -9.18 3.25
N GLN A 115 5.17 -8.81 2.78
CA GLN A 115 4.77 -8.93 1.37
C GLN A 115 4.05 -7.67 0.89
N LEU A 116 4.17 -7.40 -0.41
CA LEU A 116 3.35 -6.48 -1.16
C LEU A 116 2.87 -7.20 -2.42
N SER A 117 1.59 -7.21 -2.66
CA SER A 117 1.00 -7.86 -3.83
C SER A 117 0.22 -6.84 -4.64
N VAL A 118 0.56 -6.73 -5.93
CA VAL A 118 -0.29 -6.11 -6.94
C VAL A 118 -1.17 -7.20 -7.51
N SER A 119 -2.46 -6.99 -7.53
CA SER A 119 -3.46 -7.95 -8.02
C SER A 119 -4.50 -7.26 -8.89
N SER A 120 -5.36 -8.03 -9.53
CA SER A 120 -6.42 -7.50 -10.38
C SER A 120 -5.89 -6.50 -11.41
N ILE A 121 -4.77 -6.84 -12.06
CA ILE A 121 -4.19 -6.02 -13.12
C ILE A 121 -5.11 -6.12 -14.34
N VAL A 122 -5.73 -5.01 -14.69
CA VAL A 122 -6.65 -4.90 -15.82
C VAL A 122 -6.15 -3.82 -16.76
N LEU A 123 -5.95 -4.17 -18.02
CA LEU A 123 -5.49 -3.28 -19.10
C LEU A 123 -6.68 -2.68 -19.87
N GLY A 124 -6.45 -2.28 -21.11
CA GLY A 124 -7.45 -1.66 -21.97
C GLY A 124 -7.85 -0.27 -21.49
N SER A 125 -9.15 0.01 -21.44
CA SER A 125 -9.68 1.30 -21.02
C SER A 125 -9.68 1.51 -19.49
N PHE A 126 -9.49 0.45 -18.70
CA PHE A 126 -9.52 0.54 -17.23
C PHE A 126 -8.15 0.84 -16.63
N ARG A 127 -7.07 0.21 -17.13
CA ARG A 127 -5.67 0.40 -16.72
C ARG A 127 -5.48 0.55 -15.22
N SER A 128 -6.02 -0.39 -14.46
CA SER A 128 -6.07 -0.33 -13.00
C SER A 128 -5.57 -1.61 -12.34
N CYS A 129 -5.15 -1.51 -11.10
CA CYS A 129 -4.80 -2.64 -10.25
C CYS A 129 -5.17 -2.37 -8.79
N SER A 130 -5.19 -3.43 -7.97
CA SER A 130 -5.30 -3.35 -6.53
C SER A 130 -3.99 -3.72 -5.86
N VAL A 131 -3.64 -3.02 -4.76
CA VAL A 131 -2.43 -3.32 -3.98
C VAL A 131 -2.82 -3.65 -2.55
N GLY A 132 -2.30 -4.79 -2.08
CA GLY A 132 -2.38 -5.23 -0.69
C GLY A 132 -0.98 -5.47 -0.12
N TYR A 133 -0.82 -5.33 1.19
CA TYR A 133 0.48 -5.54 1.86
C TYR A 133 0.35 -5.91 3.32
N TRP A 134 1.40 -6.52 3.83
CA TRP A 134 1.62 -6.70 5.26
C TRP A 134 3.11 -6.66 5.59
N VAL A 135 3.47 -6.23 6.79
CA VAL A 135 4.85 -6.25 7.29
C VAL A 135 4.91 -6.66 8.74
N SER A 136 6.07 -7.18 9.15
CA SER A 136 6.41 -7.38 10.54
C SER A 136 6.27 -6.08 11.35
N ARG A 137 5.73 -6.21 12.56
CA ARG A 137 5.62 -5.10 13.52
C ARG A 137 6.96 -4.41 13.80
N SER A 138 8.06 -5.17 13.73
CA SER A 138 9.43 -4.65 13.98
C SER A 138 9.87 -3.56 12.99
N VAL A 139 9.29 -3.51 11.80
CA VAL A 139 9.57 -2.50 10.77
C VAL A 139 8.41 -1.55 10.53
N ALA A 140 7.29 -1.72 11.24
CA ALA A 140 6.16 -0.80 11.16
C ALA A 140 6.58 0.61 11.61
N GLY A 141 6.04 1.64 10.94
CA GLY A 141 6.41 3.04 11.20
C GLY A 141 7.75 3.52 10.62
N ARG A 142 8.60 2.61 10.12
CA ARG A 142 9.92 2.93 9.54
C ARG A 142 9.87 3.26 8.03
N LEU A 143 8.72 3.62 7.51
CA LEU A 143 8.49 3.97 6.10
C LEU A 143 8.77 2.84 5.10
N VAL A 144 8.87 1.59 5.54
CA VAL A 144 9.09 0.42 4.67
C VAL A 144 7.95 0.28 3.66
N ILE A 145 6.68 0.22 4.12
CA ILE A 145 5.52 0.12 3.21
C ILE A 145 5.36 1.37 2.32
N PRO A 146 5.47 2.61 2.83
CA PRO A 146 5.48 3.78 1.96
C PRO A 146 6.53 3.72 0.85
N THR A 147 7.75 3.27 1.14
CA THR A 147 8.82 3.11 0.14
C THR A 147 8.49 2.00 -0.85
N SER A 148 8.02 0.84 -0.36
CA SER A 148 7.58 -0.26 -1.23
C SER A 148 6.48 0.17 -2.20
N LEU A 149 5.46 0.88 -1.70
CA LEU A 149 4.37 1.42 -2.53
C LEU A 149 4.89 2.43 -3.56
N ALA A 150 5.84 3.30 -3.17
CA ALA A 150 6.38 4.31 -4.06
C ALA A 150 7.14 3.69 -5.25
N VAL A 151 8.07 2.76 -5.01
CA VAL A 151 8.80 2.10 -6.11
C VAL A 151 7.91 1.21 -6.95
N THR A 152 6.89 0.59 -6.35
CA THR A 152 5.88 -0.19 -7.08
C THR A 152 5.04 0.71 -7.98
N ALA A 153 4.54 1.84 -7.47
CA ALA A 153 3.73 2.78 -8.24
C ALA A 153 4.51 3.38 -9.41
N ASP A 154 5.79 3.74 -9.21
CA ASP A 154 6.64 4.22 -10.29
C ASP A 154 6.78 3.19 -11.41
N HIS A 155 6.92 1.90 -11.07
CA HIS A 155 6.94 0.82 -12.05
C HIS A 155 5.58 0.63 -12.74
N LEU A 156 4.47 0.61 -11.98
CA LEU A 156 3.12 0.40 -12.50
C LEU A 156 2.71 1.52 -13.47
N PHE A 157 2.97 2.76 -13.13
CA PHE A 157 2.63 3.92 -13.96
C PHE A 157 3.61 4.11 -15.11
N GLY A 158 4.93 4.07 -14.82
CA GLY A 158 5.98 4.38 -15.81
C GLY A 158 6.27 3.24 -16.77
N THR A 159 6.31 1.98 -16.31
CA THR A 159 6.71 0.83 -17.12
C THR A 159 5.50 0.07 -17.65
N LEU A 160 4.52 -0.25 -16.81
CA LEU A 160 3.32 -0.98 -17.23
C LEU A 160 2.24 -0.07 -17.82
N GLY A 161 2.37 1.25 -17.70
CA GLY A 161 1.42 2.21 -18.22
C GLY A 161 0.02 2.08 -17.62
N LEU A 162 -0.07 1.61 -16.36
CA LEU A 162 -1.34 1.66 -15.64
C LEU A 162 -1.70 3.12 -15.35
N HIS A 163 -2.97 3.37 -15.12
CA HIS A 163 -3.50 4.70 -14.84
C HIS A 163 -3.87 4.86 -13.37
N ARG A 164 -4.27 3.77 -12.71
CA ARG A 164 -4.85 3.78 -11.37
C ARG A 164 -4.34 2.65 -10.49
N ILE A 165 -4.03 2.99 -9.25
CA ILE A 165 -3.76 2.03 -8.16
C ILE A 165 -4.84 2.20 -7.11
N GLU A 166 -5.43 1.07 -6.68
CA GLU A 166 -6.45 1.01 -5.65
C GLU A 166 -5.93 0.25 -4.43
N VAL A 167 -6.25 0.74 -3.23
CA VAL A 167 -5.97 0.07 -1.96
C VAL A 167 -7.23 0.06 -1.12
N ASN A 168 -7.63 -1.12 -0.64
CA ASN A 168 -8.83 -1.29 0.17
C ASN A 168 -8.43 -1.68 1.60
N ILE A 169 -8.88 -0.90 2.59
CA ILE A 169 -8.41 -1.00 3.97
C ILE A 169 -9.62 -1.04 4.91
N ARG A 170 -9.63 -1.97 5.84
CA ARG A 170 -10.65 -1.99 6.90
C ARG A 170 -10.59 -0.68 7.70
N PRO A 171 -11.75 -0.06 8.07
CA PRO A 171 -11.79 1.19 8.83
C PRO A 171 -11.02 1.14 10.16
N GLU A 172 -10.90 -0.04 10.77
CA GLU A 172 -10.19 -0.24 12.05
C GLU A 172 -8.66 -0.30 11.89
N ASN A 173 -8.13 -0.50 10.65
CA ASN A 173 -6.69 -0.60 10.41
C ASN A 173 -6.04 0.78 10.34
N THR A 174 -5.94 1.43 11.51
CA THR A 174 -5.40 2.79 11.64
C THR A 174 -3.97 2.93 11.10
N ALA A 175 -3.16 1.88 11.20
CA ALA A 175 -1.79 1.86 10.68
C ALA A 175 -1.77 1.98 9.16
N SER A 176 -2.56 1.19 8.44
CA SER A 176 -2.66 1.26 6.97
C SER A 176 -3.35 2.54 6.50
N LEU A 177 -4.36 3.03 7.22
CA LEU A 177 -4.99 4.33 6.92
C LEU A 177 -3.99 5.48 7.04
N ALA A 178 -3.08 5.44 8.02
CA ALA A 178 -2.03 6.44 8.15
C ALA A 178 -1.04 6.40 6.97
N VAL A 179 -0.77 5.22 6.38
CA VAL A 179 0.03 5.10 5.15
C VAL A 179 -0.67 5.82 3.99
N MET A 180 -1.96 5.59 3.77
CA MET A 180 -2.73 6.22 2.68
C MET A 180 -2.71 7.75 2.79
N ARG A 181 -2.98 8.28 3.99
CA ARG A 181 -2.94 9.74 4.24
C ARG A 181 -1.55 10.31 3.98
N LYS A 182 -0.50 9.65 4.48
CA LYS A 182 0.88 10.08 4.29
C LYS A 182 1.28 10.12 2.81
N LEU A 183 0.81 9.17 2.01
CA LEU A 183 1.14 9.08 0.59
C LEU A 183 0.20 9.92 -0.29
N GLY A 184 -0.87 10.49 0.28
CA GLY A 184 -1.82 11.31 -0.45
C GLY A 184 -2.72 10.51 -1.39
N PHE A 185 -3.04 9.26 -1.03
CA PHE A 185 -4.13 8.54 -1.69
C PHE A 185 -5.46 9.21 -1.37
N ARG A 186 -6.30 9.35 -2.38
CA ARG A 186 -7.65 9.90 -2.24
C ARG A 186 -8.60 8.82 -1.72
N GLU A 187 -9.34 9.12 -0.66
CA GLU A 187 -10.44 8.27 -0.19
C GLU A 187 -11.64 8.42 -1.13
N GLU A 188 -12.20 7.31 -1.59
CA GLU A 188 -13.31 7.29 -2.54
C GLU A 188 -14.59 6.71 -1.97
N GLY A 189 -14.57 6.22 -0.74
CA GLY A 189 -15.76 5.81 -0.02
C GLY A 189 -15.67 4.41 0.60
N LEU A 190 -16.77 4.04 1.27
CA LEU A 190 -16.93 2.77 1.97
C LEU A 190 -17.51 1.72 1.02
N ARG A 191 -16.94 0.52 1.06
CA ARG A 191 -17.46 -0.70 0.43
C ARG A 191 -17.97 -1.65 1.52
N PRO A 192 -19.27 -1.71 1.80
CA PRO A 192 -19.82 -2.62 2.80
C PRO A 192 -19.63 -4.09 2.40
N HIS A 193 -19.30 -4.94 3.39
CA HIS A 193 -19.15 -6.40 3.23
C HIS A 193 -18.26 -6.79 2.03
N TYR A 194 -17.15 -6.08 1.83
CA TYR A 194 -16.36 -6.13 0.61
C TYR A 194 -15.46 -7.35 0.52
N LEU A 195 -14.77 -7.72 1.60
CA LEU A 195 -13.79 -8.80 1.61
C LEU A 195 -13.92 -9.65 2.86
N HIS A 196 -13.72 -10.96 2.72
CA HIS A 196 -13.75 -11.90 3.85
C HIS A 196 -12.41 -11.84 4.59
N ILE A 197 -12.42 -11.25 5.80
CA ILE A 197 -11.23 -11.02 6.64
C ILE A 197 -11.49 -11.56 8.03
N ALA A 198 -10.54 -12.32 8.57
CA ALA A 198 -10.61 -12.89 9.92
C ALA A 198 -11.97 -13.56 10.19
N GLY A 199 -12.42 -14.41 9.26
CA GLY A 199 -13.63 -15.23 9.39
C GLY A 199 -14.96 -14.51 9.14
N ALA A 200 -14.98 -13.27 8.60
CA ALA A 200 -16.24 -12.59 8.29
C ALA A 200 -16.08 -11.60 7.11
N TRP A 201 -17.19 -11.31 6.42
CA TRP A 201 -17.27 -10.23 5.45
C TRP A 201 -17.13 -8.88 6.16
N ARG A 202 -16.15 -8.09 5.75
CA ARG A 202 -15.79 -6.82 6.39
C ARG A 202 -15.87 -5.64 5.43
N ASP A 203 -16.25 -4.51 5.99
CA ASP A 203 -16.25 -3.24 5.28
C ASP A 203 -14.82 -2.77 5.01
N HIS A 204 -14.62 -2.09 3.88
CA HIS A 204 -13.34 -1.49 3.52
C HIS A 204 -13.55 -0.06 3.01
N LEU A 205 -12.68 0.83 3.44
CA LEU A 205 -12.49 2.14 2.80
C LEU A 205 -11.63 1.94 1.55
N SER A 206 -12.09 2.48 0.44
CA SER A 206 -11.38 2.45 -0.84
C SER A 206 -10.55 3.71 -1.00
N PHE A 207 -9.29 3.51 -1.33
CA PHE A 207 -8.35 4.59 -1.63
C PHE A 207 -7.80 4.42 -3.04
N ALA A 208 -7.60 5.52 -3.74
CA ALA A 208 -7.03 5.51 -5.08
C ALA A 208 -5.91 6.53 -5.25
N LEU A 209 -5.01 6.20 -6.17
CA LEU A 209 -4.00 7.10 -6.70
C LEU A 209 -4.00 6.95 -8.22
N THR A 210 -4.05 8.06 -8.95
CA THR A 210 -3.96 8.09 -10.41
C THR A 210 -2.70 8.82 -10.86
N VAL A 211 -2.36 8.68 -12.14
CA VAL A 211 -1.21 9.38 -12.74
C VAL A 211 -1.33 10.89 -12.57
N GLU A 212 -2.55 11.43 -12.70
CA GLU A 212 -2.84 12.86 -12.57
C GLU A 212 -2.58 13.37 -11.15
N ASP A 213 -2.83 12.54 -10.14
CA ASP A 213 -2.57 12.89 -8.74
C ASP A 213 -1.08 13.13 -8.47
N LEU A 214 -0.18 12.61 -9.31
CA LEU A 214 1.27 12.80 -9.18
C LEU A 214 1.78 14.12 -9.79
N GLY A 215 1.03 14.75 -10.69
CA GLY A 215 1.41 16.03 -11.30
C GLY A 215 2.73 15.99 -12.07
N GLY A 216 3.11 14.82 -12.62
CA GLY A 216 4.34 14.62 -13.40
C GLY A 216 5.60 14.29 -12.59
N GLU A 217 5.52 14.23 -11.25
CA GLU A 217 6.64 13.71 -10.43
C GLU A 217 6.54 12.18 -10.28
N THR A 218 7.68 11.51 -9.99
CA THR A 218 7.65 10.11 -9.56
C THR A 218 7.12 10.01 -8.13
N PHE A 219 6.49 8.87 -7.82
CA PHE A 219 5.98 8.68 -6.46
C PHE A 219 7.10 8.57 -5.42
N THR A 220 8.25 8.05 -5.81
CA THR A 220 9.46 8.04 -4.97
C THR A 220 9.94 9.47 -4.63
N ASN A 221 9.91 10.41 -5.58
CA ASN A 221 10.26 11.81 -5.31
C ASN A 221 9.23 12.47 -4.40
N ARG A 222 7.93 12.22 -4.64
CA ARG A 222 6.85 12.68 -3.77
C ARG A 222 7.05 12.20 -2.32
N LEU A 223 7.38 10.91 -2.11
CA LEU A 223 7.64 10.38 -0.78
C LEU A 223 8.79 11.09 -0.08
N ARG A 224 9.91 11.34 -0.77
CA ARG A 224 11.07 12.07 -0.22
C ARG A 224 10.67 13.48 0.20
N ARG A 225 9.96 14.21 -0.65
CA ARG A 225 9.47 15.57 -0.36
C ARG A 225 8.54 15.61 0.85
N LEU A 226 7.57 14.70 0.94
CA LEU A 226 6.64 14.63 2.07
C LEU A 226 7.35 14.27 3.39
N ALA A 227 8.37 13.43 3.35
CA ALA A 227 9.15 13.09 4.52
C ALA A 227 10.03 14.24 5.00
N GLY A 228 10.63 15.01 4.07
CA GLY A 228 11.42 16.22 4.37
C GLY A 228 10.58 17.29 5.06
N ALA A 229 9.42 17.64 4.49
CA ALA A 229 8.50 18.60 5.09
C ALA A 229 8.03 18.20 6.49
N GLY A 230 7.79 16.90 6.72
CA GLY A 230 7.43 16.39 8.04
C GLY A 230 8.58 16.42 9.07
N ALA A 231 9.82 16.39 8.64
CA ALA A 231 10.99 16.54 9.52
C ALA A 231 11.18 18.01 9.96
N GLU A 232 11.07 18.94 9.05
CA GLU A 232 11.15 20.39 9.32
C GLU A 232 10.06 20.85 10.28
N THR A 233 8.81 20.39 10.10
CA THR A 233 7.71 20.72 11.01
C THR A 233 7.96 20.22 12.43
N ARG A 234 8.51 18.99 12.58
CA ARG A 234 8.85 18.45 13.91
C ARG A 234 10.01 19.20 14.55
N ALA A 235 11.03 19.59 13.79
CA ALA A 235 12.16 20.37 14.29
C ALA A 235 11.70 21.75 14.78
N ALA A 236 10.82 22.43 14.04
CA ALA A 236 10.24 23.73 14.43
C ALA A 236 9.41 23.62 15.71
N GLN A 237 8.58 22.58 15.86
CA GLN A 237 7.78 22.35 17.07
C GLN A 237 8.65 22.04 18.31
N SER A 238 9.72 21.27 18.16
CA SER A 238 10.65 20.96 19.25
C SER A 238 11.40 22.22 19.71
N SER A 239 11.77 23.10 18.76
CA SER A 239 12.43 24.36 19.07
C SER A 239 11.52 25.34 19.82
N GLN A 240 10.22 25.34 19.54
CA GLN A 240 9.24 26.17 20.25
C GLN A 240 8.95 25.68 21.69
N GLN A 241 9.05 24.37 21.93
CA GLN A 241 8.85 23.80 23.28
C GLN A 241 10.06 23.98 24.19
N SER A 242 11.24 24.28 23.63
CA SER A 242 12.47 24.49 24.40
C SER A 242 12.72 25.95 24.81
N LEU A 243 11.84 26.89 24.48
CA LEU A 243 11.93 28.27 24.96
C LEU A 243 11.55 28.32 26.46
N PRO A 244 12.42 28.87 27.35
CA PRO A 244 12.12 29.00 28.76
C PRO A 244 10.89 29.90 28.95
N ARG A 245 9.91 29.40 29.71
CA ARG A 245 8.78 30.22 30.10
C ARG A 245 9.35 31.37 30.96
N HIS A 246 9.25 32.59 30.45
CA HIS A 246 9.50 33.79 31.29
C HIS A 246 8.55 33.74 32.47
N THR A 247 9.09 33.44 33.67
CA THR A 247 8.38 33.65 34.90
C THR A 247 8.30 35.17 35.15
N GLU A 248 7.14 35.71 34.84
CA GLU A 248 6.82 37.07 35.30
C GLU A 248 6.92 37.09 36.84
N ARG A 249 7.96 37.74 37.35
CA ARG A 249 8.01 38.14 38.76
C ARG A 249 6.97 39.23 38.94
N GLY A 250 5.88 38.90 39.65
CA GLY A 250 4.92 39.89 40.15
C GLY A 250 5.60 40.93 41.02
N PRO A 251 5.09 42.19 41.06
CA PRO A 251 5.70 43.24 41.83
C PRO A 251 5.57 42.96 43.36
N ALA A 252 6.67 43.13 44.05
CA ALA A 252 6.73 43.05 45.50
C ALA A 252 5.85 44.19 46.13
N SER A 253 4.77 43.80 46.79
CA SER A 253 3.98 44.72 47.64
C SER A 253 4.77 45.07 48.89
N GLY A 254 5.16 46.36 48.96
CA GLY A 254 5.84 46.94 50.08
C GLY A 254 4.98 46.93 51.37
N GLY A 255 5.62 46.54 52.43
CA GLY A 255 5.03 46.53 53.76
C GLY A 255 4.67 47.93 54.27
N GLY A 256 3.48 48.04 54.83
CA GLY A 256 3.04 49.13 55.66
C GLY A 256 2.79 48.64 57.07
N ALA A 257 3.65 49.02 57.98
CA ALA A 257 3.48 48.81 59.45
C ALA A 257 2.40 49.77 59.98
N HIS A 258 1.46 49.28 60.77
CA HIS A 258 0.72 50.04 61.71
C HIS A 258 0.54 49.28 63.04
N LEU A 259 1.10 49.81 64.05
CA LEU A 259 0.87 49.52 65.50
C LEU A 259 -0.29 50.39 66.02
N PRO A 260 -0.63 50.32 67.29
CA PRO A 260 -1.85 49.65 67.76
C PRO A 260 -2.85 50.64 68.33
N PHE A 261 -4.05 50.21 68.54
CA PHE A 261 -4.86 50.47 69.76
C PHE A 261 -5.93 49.37 69.80
#